data_c88687146b97c373d0c6883f2e9296e5
#
_entry.id   c88687146b97c373d0c6883f2e9296e5
#
_cell.length_a   1.000
_cell.length_b   1.000
_cell.length_c   1.000
_cell.angle_alpha   90.00
_cell.angle_beta   90.00
_cell.angle_gamma   90.00
#
_symmetry.space_group_name_H-M   'P 1'
#
loop_
_entity.id
_entity.type
_entity.pdbx_description
1 polymer ?
#
loop_
_entity_poly.entity_id
_entity_poly.type
_entity_poly.pdbx_seq_one_letter_code
_entity_poly.pdbx_strand_id
1 'polypeptide(L)'
;MKIENGWMIDENNNRVNIEGAGDEETARKQLESLTRCSDCFGCFDCFGSGCSGCSDCFDCSGCSGKKEAEAAFDVPVIPDIHKTIFAAVSQPKALNMNAWHSCETTHCRAGWVVTLAGEKGKALETKTSTLFAAMQIYKASGYEISPVRFFDSNKVALADMQRLATEPTND
;
A
#
# COMPACT_ATOMS: atom_id res chain seq x y z
N MET A 1 -9.90 -27.32 10.28
CA MET A 1 -9.29 -27.06 8.96
C MET A 1 -9.90 -27.98 7.92
N LYS A 2 -10.22 -27.48 6.72
CA LYS A 2 -10.67 -28.26 5.56
C LYS A 2 -9.86 -27.84 4.33
N ILE A 3 -9.80 -28.71 3.34
CA ILE A 3 -9.19 -28.43 2.03
C ILE A 3 -10.29 -28.43 0.99
N GLU A 4 -10.38 -27.39 0.19
CA GLU A 4 -11.41 -27.22 -0.83
C GLU A 4 -10.82 -26.48 -2.04
N ASN A 5 -10.87 -27.12 -3.22
CA ASN A 5 -10.38 -26.55 -4.47
C ASN A 5 -8.93 -25.99 -4.43
N GLY A 6 -8.01 -26.71 -3.75
CA GLY A 6 -6.62 -26.28 -3.61
C GLY A 6 -6.36 -25.22 -2.54
N TRP A 7 -7.39 -24.87 -1.75
CA TRP A 7 -7.27 -23.95 -0.62
C TRP A 7 -7.40 -24.69 0.70
N MET A 8 -6.52 -24.39 1.65
CA MET A 8 -6.66 -24.77 3.04
C MET A 8 -7.45 -23.69 3.76
N ILE A 9 -8.49 -24.08 4.51
CA ILE A 9 -9.45 -23.17 5.13
C ILE A 9 -9.60 -23.56 6.61
N ASP A 10 -9.48 -22.57 7.51
CA ASP A 10 -9.68 -22.77 8.95
C ASP A 10 -11.15 -22.58 9.37
N GLU A 11 -11.43 -22.69 10.67
CA GLU A 11 -12.75 -22.52 11.26
C GLU A 11 -13.25 -21.04 11.20
N ASN A 12 -12.34 -20.08 11.03
CA ASN A 12 -12.62 -18.67 10.89
C ASN A 12 -12.76 -18.24 9.41
N ASN A 13 -12.75 -19.20 8.48
CA ASN A 13 -12.80 -19.01 7.04
C ASN A 13 -11.57 -18.28 6.44
N ASN A 14 -10.44 -18.25 7.17
CA ASN A 14 -9.17 -17.83 6.60
C ASN A 14 -8.73 -18.86 5.56
N ARG A 15 -8.06 -18.42 4.50
CA ARG A 15 -7.69 -19.29 3.36
C ARG A 15 -6.24 -19.08 2.97
N VAL A 16 -5.55 -20.19 2.71
CA VAL A 16 -4.20 -20.20 2.11
C VAL A 16 -4.22 -21.12 0.90
N ASN A 17 -3.72 -20.63 -0.24
CA ASN A 17 -3.59 -21.45 -1.44
C ASN A 17 -2.42 -22.43 -1.26
N ILE A 18 -2.67 -23.74 -1.37
CA ILE A 18 -1.68 -24.79 -1.12
C ILE A 18 -0.57 -24.76 -2.17
N GLU A 19 -0.93 -24.59 -3.45
CA GLU A 19 0.04 -24.51 -4.55
C GLU A 19 0.93 -23.26 -4.40
N GLY A 20 0.35 -22.11 -4.04
CA GLY A 20 1.09 -20.87 -3.77
C GLY A 20 1.99 -20.95 -2.53
N ALA A 21 1.63 -21.76 -1.55
CA ALA A 21 2.45 -22.02 -0.37
C ALA A 21 3.58 -23.05 -0.62
N GLY A 22 3.47 -23.82 -1.70
CA GLY A 22 4.41 -24.88 -2.07
C GLY A 22 4.01 -26.28 -1.60
N ASP A 23 3.44 -26.41 -0.43
CA ASP A 23 2.92 -27.67 0.14
C ASP A 23 1.88 -27.43 1.25
N GLU A 24 1.20 -28.50 1.66
CA GLU A 24 0.15 -28.44 2.70
C GLU A 24 0.72 -28.07 4.09
N GLU A 25 1.94 -28.47 4.41
CA GLU A 25 2.55 -28.16 5.72
C GLU A 25 2.88 -26.68 5.83
N THR A 26 3.42 -26.10 4.78
CA THR A 26 3.70 -24.65 4.67
C THR A 26 2.40 -23.85 4.67
N ALA A 27 1.36 -24.28 3.92
CA ALA A 27 0.05 -23.67 3.92
C ALA A 27 -0.60 -23.69 5.31
N ARG A 28 -0.45 -24.81 6.06
CA ARG A 28 -0.92 -24.94 7.44
C ARG A 28 -0.24 -23.94 8.38
N LYS A 29 1.09 -23.83 8.31
CA LYS A 29 1.86 -22.87 9.13
C LYS A 29 1.48 -21.42 8.83
N GLN A 30 1.27 -21.10 7.56
CA GLN A 30 0.78 -19.78 7.15
C GLN A 30 -0.63 -19.52 7.69
N LEU A 31 -1.54 -20.49 7.57
CA LEU A 31 -2.90 -20.36 8.07
C LEU A 31 -2.96 -20.21 9.60
N GLU A 32 -2.14 -20.97 10.33
CA GLU A 32 -2.00 -20.85 11.78
C GLU A 32 -1.40 -19.50 12.20
N SER A 33 -0.54 -18.91 11.39
CA SER A 33 -0.01 -17.56 11.65
C SER A 33 -1.09 -16.48 11.50
N LEU A 34 -2.08 -16.66 10.62
CA LEU A 34 -3.19 -15.73 10.42
C LEU A 34 -4.14 -15.70 11.63
N THR A 35 -4.23 -16.78 12.41
CA THR A 35 -5.07 -16.83 13.63
C THR A 35 -4.41 -16.17 14.84
N ARG A 36 -3.14 -15.81 14.74
CA ARG A 36 -2.34 -15.22 15.82
C ARG A 36 -1.75 -13.87 15.49
N CYS A 37 -2.28 -13.19 14.50
CA CYS A 37 -1.84 -11.84 14.20
C CYS A 37 -2.30 -10.89 15.32
N SER A 38 -1.47 -10.73 16.35
CA SER A 38 -1.51 -9.61 17.27
C SER A 38 -0.43 -8.61 16.85
N ASP A 39 -0.75 -7.31 16.90
CA ASP A 39 0.19 -6.23 16.64
C ASP A 39 0.78 -6.20 15.21
N CYS A 40 -0.03 -6.52 14.20
CA CYS A 40 0.39 -6.38 12.82
C CYS A 40 0.44 -4.91 12.40
N PHE A 41 1.60 -4.50 11.89
CA PHE A 41 1.83 -3.17 11.36
C PHE A 41 1.91 -3.22 9.82
N GLY A 42 1.14 -2.38 9.12
CA GLY A 42 1.25 -2.23 7.67
C GLY A 42 0.80 -3.43 6.83
N CYS A 43 -0.20 -4.19 7.27
CA CYS A 43 -0.73 -5.31 6.50
C CYS A 43 -1.64 -4.83 5.37
N PHE A 44 -1.42 -5.38 4.16
CA PHE A 44 -2.27 -5.19 2.99
C PHE A 44 -3.06 -6.47 2.70
N ASP A 45 -4.34 -6.32 2.32
CA ASP A 45 -5.22 -7.42 1.92
C ASP A 45 -5.26 -8.61 2.89
N CYS A 46 -5.20 -8.34 4.19
CA CYS A 46 -5.35 -9.42 5.18
C CYS A 46 -6.81 -9.81 5.31
N PHE A 47 -7.18 -10.96 4.79
CA PHE A 47 -8.47 -11.60 5.03
C PHE A 47 -8.37 -12.56 6.21
N GLY A 48 -8.80 -12.15 7.38
CA GLY A 48 -8.84 -13.02 8.54
C GLY A 48 -9.65 -12.44 9.69
N SER A 49 -10.54 -13.24 10.28
CA SER A 49 -11.16 -12.90 11.55
C SER A 49 -10.20 -13.21 12.69
N GLY A 50 -9.88 -12.23 13.53
CA GLY A 50 -9.09 -12.44 14.74
C GLY A 50 -7.78 -11.66 14.84
N CYS A 51 -7.49 -10.75 13.93
CA CYS A 51 -6.40 -9.81 14.11
C CYS A 51 -6.80 -8.77 15.17
N SER A 52 -6.15 -8.79 16.32
CA SER A 52 -6.30 -7.77 17.35
C SER A 52 -5.04 -6.90 17.42
N GLY A 53 -5.20 -5.59 17.60
CA GLY A 53 -4.07 -4.67 17.71
C GLY A 53 -3.43 -4.22 16.39
N CYS A 54 -4.06 -4.52 15.25
CA CYS A 54 -3.53 -4.08 13.95
C CYS A 54 -3.72 -2.58 13.79
N SER A 55 -2.62 -1.86 13.61
CA SER A 55 -2.61 -0.45 13.19
C SER A 55 -2.18 -0.35 11.75
N ASP A 56 -2.74 0.63 11.02
CA ASP A 56 -2.40 0.95 9.63
C ASP A 56 -2.65 -0.20 8.62
N CYS A 57 -3.66 -1.03 8.89
CA CYS A 57 -4.08 -2.09 7.96
C CYS A 57 -5.09 -1.54 6.95
N PHE A 58 -4.80 -1.73 5.65
CA PHE A 58 -5.68 -1.35 4.54
C PHE A 58 -6.47 -2.56 4.04
N ASP A 59 -7.76 -2.34 3.74
CA ASP A 59 -8.69 -3.33 3.21
C ASP A 59 -8.75 -4.66 3.98
N CYS A 60 -8.42 -4.65 5.27
CA CYS A 60 -8.50 -5.82 6.11
C CYS A 60 -9.93 -6.02 6.60
N SER A 61 -10.63 -7.02 6.11
CA SER A 61 -11.92 -7.44 6.65
C SER A 61 -11.73 -8.40 7.84
N GLY A 62 -12.40 -8.11 8.98
CA GLY A 62 -12.37 -8.96 10.17
C GLY A 62 -11.28 -8.64 11.19
N CYS A 63 -10.53 -7.56 11.02
CA CYS A 63 -9.63 -7.07 12.05
C CYS A 63 -10.43 -6.38 13.15
N SER A 64 -10.48 -6.97 14.35
CA SER A 64 -10.97 -6.30 15.56
C SER A 64 -9.81 -5.56 16.26
N GLY A 65 -9.10 -4.73 15.54
CA GLY A 65 -8.25 -3.69 16.11
C GLY A 65 -9.10 -2.48 16.39
N LYS A 66 -8.80 -1.71 17.43
CA LYS A 66 -9.29 -0.35 17.51
C LYS A 66 -9.02 0.27 16.15
N LYS A 67 -10.07 0.60 15.40
CA LYS A 67 -10.02 1.82 14.61
C LYS A 67 -9.69 2.86 15.67
N GLU A 68 -8.43 3.17 15.88
CA GLU A 68 -8.10 4.47 16.40
C GLU A 68 -8.87 5.37 15.48
N ALA A 69 -9.86 6.05 16.06
CA ALA A 69 -10.67 7.03 15.38
C ALA A 69 -9.68 7.74 14.45
N GLU A 70 -9.96 7.73 13.14
CA GLU A 70 -9.16 8.42 12.14
C GLU A 70 -8.69 9.70 12.81
N ALA A 71 -7.48 9.68 13.35
CA ALA A 71 -6.85 10.90 13.80
C ALA A 71 -6.83 11.67 12.51
N ALA A 72 -7.66 12.71 12.43
CA ALA A 72 -7.89 13.42 11.18
C ALA A 72 -6.53 13.98 10.78
N PHE A 73 -5.78 13.16 10.04
CA PHE A 73 -4.52 13.59 9.47
C PHE A 73 -4.86 14.74 8.53
N ASP A 74 -4.21 15.86 8.72
CA ASP A 74 -4.26 16.96 7.75
C ASP A 74 -3.56 16.49 6.46
N VAL A 75 -4.28 15.67 5.69
CA VAL A 75 -3.76 15.03 4.48
C VAL A 75 -3.69 16.07 3.37
N PRO A 76 -2.51 16.36 2.83
CA PRO A 76 -2.37 17.34 1.75
C PRO A 76 -2.95 16.80 0.45
N VAL A 77 -3.47 17.72 -0.37
CA VAL A 77 -3.97 17.47 -1.72
C VAL A 77 -2.92 17.98 -2.72
N ILE A 78 -2.61 17.17 -3.73
CA ILE A 78 -1.78 17.56 -4.86
C ILE A 78 -2.70 17.79 -6.08
N PRO A 79 -2.86 19.02 -6.56
CA PRO A 79 -3.62 19.27 -7.77
C PRO A 79 -3.01 18.54 -8.96
N ASP A 80 -3.86 17.99 -9.85
CA ASP A 80 -3.42 17.22 -11.02
C ASP A 80 -2.32 16.19 -10.69
N ILE A 81 -2.52 15.42 -9.63
CA ILE A 81 -1.49 14.57 -9.01
C ILE A 81 -0.69 13.75 -10.03
N HIS A 82 -1.34 13.18 -11.05
CA HIS A 82 -0.67 12.38 -12.07
C HIS A 82 0.29 13.21 -12.93
N LYS A 83 -0.13 14.40 -13.38
CA LYS A 83 0.71 15.30 -14.17
C LYS A 83 1.87 15.81 -13.34
N THR A 84 1.59 16.19 -12.10
CA THR A 84 2.60 16.71 -11.16
C THR A 84 3.68 15.68 -10.86
N ILE A 85 3.30 14.42 -10.57
CA ILE A 85 4.25 13.34 -10.33
C ILE A 85 5.02 13.00 -11.60
N PHE A 86 4.33 12.87 -12.75
CA PHE A 86 4.99 12.54 -14.00
C PHE A 86 6.03 13.60 -14.42
N ALA A 87 5.74 14.87 -14.22
CA ALA A 87 6.70 15.94 -14.47
C ALA A 87 7.98 15.80 -13.61
N ALA A 88 7.81 15.43 -12.32
CA ALA A 88 8.93 15.23 -11.42
C ALA A 88 9.78 14.02 -11.81
N VAL A 89 9.15 12.84 -12.03
CA VAL A 89 9.87 11.60 -12.35
C VAL A 89 10.49 11.58 -13.74
N SER A 90 10.06 12.46 -14.64
CA SER A 90 10.60 12.58 -15.99
C SER A 90 11.97 13.28 -16.05
N GLN A 91 12.42 13.86 -14.94
CA GLN A 91 13.75 14.44 -14.88
C GLN A 91 14.84 13.35 -14.87
N PRO A 92 16.03 13.62 -15.43
CA PRO A 92 17.11 12.63 -15.45
C PRO A 92 17.44 12.11 -14.05
N LYS A 93 17.45 10.78 -13.88
CA LYS A 93 17.74 10.08 -12.62
C LYS A 93 16.79 10.37 -11.46
N ALA A 94 15.62 10.96 -11.73
CA ALA A 94 14.66 11.30 -10.69
C ALA A 94 13.89 10.10 -10.11
N LEU A 95 13.75 9.01 -10.87
CA LEU A 95 12.99 7.82 -10.45
C LEU A 95 13.92 6.67 -10.05
N ASN A 96 13.78 6.19 -8.81
CA ASN A 96 14.38 4.97 -8.31
C ASN A 96 13.36 4.18 -7.47
N MET A 97 12.73 3.18 -8.07
CA MET A 97 11.70 2.36 -7.40
C MET A 97 12.24 1.40 -6.34
N ASN A 98 13.57 1.29 -6.18
CA ASN A 98 14.18 0.41 -5.18
C ASN A 98 14.35 1.08 -3.79
N ALA A 99 14.09 2.37 -3.66
CA ALA A 99 14.22 3.10 -2.39
C ALA A 99 13.18 4.22 -2.33
N TRP A 100 12.53 4.38 -1.16
CA TRP A 100 11.55 5.44 -0.94
C TRP A 100 12.13 6.82 -1.26
N HIS A 101 13.29 7.11 -0.66
CA HIS A 101 14.08 8.32 -0.86
C HIS A 101 15.53 7.92 -1.03
N SER A 102 16.11 8.15 -2.21
CA SER A 102 17.54 7.90 -2.48
C SER A 102 18.38 9.13 -2.18
N CYS A 103 17.88 10.30 -2.51
CA CYS A 103 18.46 11.62 -2.22
C CYS A 103 17.38 12.70 -2.38
N GLU A 104 17.74 13.97 -2.29
CA GLU A 104 16.79 15.10 -2.41
C GLU A 104 16.06 15.16 -3.77
N THR A 105 16.63 14.59 -4.81
CA THR A 105 16.12 14.66 -6.19
C THR A 105 15.81 13.31 -6.82
N THR A 106 15.90 12.22 -6.03
CA THR A 106 15.67 10.85 -6.54
C THR A 106 14.84 10.08 -5.54
N HIS A 107 13.64 9.73 -5.94
CA HIS A 107 12.68 8.99 -5.09
C HIS A 107 11.98 7.91 -5.90
N CYS A 108 11.34 6.95 -5.20
CA CYS A 108 10.34 6.12 -5.83
C CYS A 108 9.02 6.90 -6.03
N ARG A 109 8.02 6.24 -6.60
CA ARG A 109 6.68 6.84 -6.78
C ARG A 109 6.10 7.39 -5.47
N ALA A 110 6.13 6.60 -4.38
CA ALA A 110 5.61 7.04 -3.08
C ALA A 110 6.42 8.20 -2.49
N GLY A 111 7.74 8.11 -2.54
CA GLY A 111 8.63 9.17 -2.08
C GLY A 111 8.41 10.49 -2.82
N TRP A 112 8.15 10.44 -4.14
CA TRP A 112 7.80 11.64 -4.89
C TRP A 112 6.47 12.24 -4.46
N VAL A 113 5.44 11.42 -4.20
CA VAL A 113 4.14 11.89 -3.69
C VAL A 113 4.32 12.65 -2.38
N VAL A 114 5.06 12.06 -1.43
CA VAL A 114 5.35 12.70 -0.14
C VAL A 114 6.14 14.01 -0.32
N THR A 115 7.17 13.98 -1.16
CA THR A 115 8.03 15.14 -1.42
C THR A 115 7.24 16.31 -2.05
N LEU A 116 6.41 16.01 -3.05
CA LEU A 116 5.58 17.00 -3.74
C LEU A 116 4.46 17.57 -2.86
N ALA A 117 4.02 16.81 -1.86
CA ALA A 117 3.08 17.27 -0.84
C ALA A 117 3.72 18.20 0.22
N GLY A 118 5.02 18.43 0.14
CA GLY A 118 5.77 19.38 0.97
C GLY A 118 5.82 18.98 2.45
N GLU A 119 5.87 19.98 3.33
CA GLU A 119 6.02 19.75 4.78
C GLU A 119 4.87 18.92 5.38
N LYS A 120 3.65 19.08 4.88
CA LYS A 120 2.50 18.25 5.34
C LYS A 120 2.64 16.78 4.95
N GLY A 121 3.15 16.53 3.73
CA GLY A 121 3.45 15.17 3.27
C GLY A 121 4.52 14.50 4.14
N LYS A 122 5.61 15.20 4.41
CA LYS A 122 6.69 14.72 5.29
C LYS A 122 6.22 14.51 6.74
N ALA A 123 5.38 15.39 7.25
CA ALA A 123 4.80 15.25 8.58
C ALA A 123 3.86 14.02 8.67
N LEU A 124 3.10 13.74 7.62
CA LEU A 124 2.26 12.55 7.52
C LEU A 124 3.12 11.29 7.45
N GLU A 125 4.17 11.27 6.61
CA GLU A 125 5.12 10.18 6.51
C GLU A 125 5.80 9.86 7.84
N THR A 126 6.25 10.87 8.58
CA THR A 126 6.91 10.70 9.88
C THR A 126 5.98 10.06 10.92
N LYS A 127 4.68 10.36 10.84
CA LYS A 127 3.67 9.81 11.77
C LYS A 127 3.21 8.42 11.38
N THR A 128 3.44 8.01 10.15
CA THR A 128 2.93 6.78 9.57
C THR A 128 4.04 6.00 8.85
N SER A 129 3.98 5.94 7.54
CA SER A 129 5.03 5.41 6.66
C SER A 129 4.95 6.09 5.29
N THR A 130 6.03 5.98 4.48
CA THR A 130 6.05 6.55 3.12
C THR A 130 4.89 6.01 2.27
N LEU A 131 4.64 4.71 2.37
CA LEU A 131 3.58 4.04 1.61
C LEU A 131 2.20 4.53 2.02
N PHE A 132 1.92 4.55 3.34
CA PHE A 132 0.65 5.03 3.87
C PHE A 132 0.41 6.50 3.50
N ALA A 133 1.39 7.36 3.76
CA ALA A 133 1.30 8.77 3.43
C ALA A 133 0.99 8.98 1.95
N ALA A 134 1.69 8.28 1.05
CA ALA A 134 1.45 8.37 -0.39
C ALA A 134 0.04 7.94 -0.78
N MET A 135 -0.47 6.84 -0.22
CA MET A 135 -1.83 6.36 -0.49
C MET A 135 -2.89 7.37 -0.03
N GLN A 136 -2.74 7.93 1.18
CA GLN A 136 -3.66 8.94 1.69
C GLN A 136 -3.64 10.21 0.83
N ILE A 137 -2.46 10.66 0.39
CA ILE A 137 -2.32 11.83 -0.49
C ILE A 137 -2.98 11.57 -1.85
N TYR A 138 -2.81 10.38 -2.43
CA TYR A 138 -3.50 9.99 -3.67
C TYR A 138 -5.02 10.05 -3.48
N LYS A 139 -5.54 9.42 -2.41
CA LYS A 139 -6.97 9.40 -2.09
C LYS A 139 -7.53 10.81 -1.87
N ALA A 140 -6.84 11.64 -1.09
CA ALA A 140 -7.23 13.04 -0.86
C ALA A 140 -7.20 13.87 -2.15
N SER A 141 -6.34 13.50 -3.11
CA SER A 141 -6.23 14.12 -4.43
C SER A 141 -7.25 13.56 -5.45
N GLY A 142 -8.21 12.74 -4.99
CA GLY A 142 -9.31 12.21 -5.81
C GLY A 142 -8.97 10.95 -6.59
N TYR A 143 -7.90 10.23 -6.23
CA TYR A 143 -7.48 9.04 -6.95
C TYR A 143 -7.11 7.88 -6.01
N GLU A 144 -7.76 6.73 -6.20
CA GLU A 144 -7.41 5.49 -5.50
C GLU A 144 -6.34 4.74 -6.28
N ILE A 145 -5.16 4.56 -5.65
CA ILE A 145 -4.06 3.82 -6.24
C ILE A 145 -3.91 2.46 -5.57
N SER A 146 -3.74 1.42 -6.37
CA SER A 146 -3.43 0.09 -5.84
C SER A 146 -2.03 0.09 -5.19
N PRO A 147 -1.89 -0.43 -3.96
CA PRO A 147 -0.61 -0.50 -3.25
C PRO A 147 0.52 -1.16 -4.03
N VAL A 148 0.21 -2.18 -4.85
CA VAL A 148 1.20 -2.90 -5.65
C VAL A 148 1.94 -2.00 -6.64
N ARG A 149 1.35 -0.86 -7.04
CA ARG A 149 1.98 0.12 -7.95
C ARG A 149 3.20 0.81 -7.36
N PHE A 150 3.38 0.76 -6.06
CA PHE A 150 4.56 1.30 -5.38
C PHE A 150 5.76 0.35 -5.39
N PHE A 151 5.56 -0.88 -5.86
CA PHE A 151 6.59 -1.93 -5.97
C PHE A 151 6.91 -2.32 -7.42
N ASP A 152 6.36 -1.60 -8.39
CA ASP A 152 6.68 -1.77 -9.81
C ASP A 152 8.16 -1.49 -10.10
N SER A 153 8.71 -2.07 -11.16
CA SER A 153 10.04 -1.68 -11.63
C SER A 153 10.03 -0.25 -12.20
N ASN A 154 11.20 0.40 -12.27
CA ASN A 154 11.31 1.76 -12.83
C ASN A 154 10.62 1.91 -14.18
N LYS A 155 10.78 0.92 -15.07
CA LYS A 155 10.20 0.93 -16.43
C LYS A 155 8.67 0.87 -16.37
N VAL A 156 8.12 -0.02 -15.56
CA VAL A 156 6.67 -0.21 -15.42
C VAL A 156 6.04 1.00 -14.74
N ALA A 157 6.64 1.47 -13.65
CA ALA A 157 6.16 2.64 -12.91
C ALA A 157 6.15 3.90 -13.78
N LEU A 158 7.23 4.14 -14.55
CA LEU A 158 7.30 5.31 -15.43
C LEU A 158 6.24 5.28 -16.53
N ALA A 159 6.04 4.11 -17.16
CA ALA A 159 5.03 3.95 -18.19
C ALA A 159 3.60 4.14 -17.65
N ASP A 160 3.31 3.62 -16.45
CA ASP A 160 2.01 3.80 -15.79
C ASP A 160 1.76 5.27 -15.41
N MET A 161 2.74 5.94 -14.82
CA MET A 161 2.63 7.36 -14.48
C MET A 161 2.47 8.24 -15.73
N GLN A 162 3.13 7.91 -16.84
CA GLN A 162 2.95 8.61 -18.11
C GLN A 162 1.53 8.43 -18.65
N ARG A 163 1.03 7.20 -18.65
CA ARG A 163 -0.34 6.87 -19.07
C ARG A 163 -1.35 7.69 -18.27
N LEU A 164 -1.26 7.64 -16.94
CA LEU A 164 -2.17 8.35 -16.04
C LEU A 164 -2.11 9.88 -16.21
N ALA A 165 -0.94 10.43 -16.50
CA ALA A 165 -0.77 11.86 -16.73
C ALA A 165 -1.37 12.35 -18.06
N THR A 166 -1.58 11.43 -19.03
CA THR A 166 -2.12 11.73 -20.36
C THR A 166 -3.61 11.36 -20.51
N GLU A 167 -4.14 10.55 -19.59
CA GLU A 167 -5.57 10.22 -19.58
C GLU A 167 -6.40 11.48 -19.27
N PRO A 168 -7.49 11.74 -20.02
CA PRO A 168 -8.40 12.81 -19.68
C PRO A 168 -9.01 12.53 -18.30
N THR A 169 -8.97 13.52 -17.40
CA THR A 169 -9.72 13.46 -16.14
C THR A 169 -11.20 13.40 -16.50
N ASN A 170 -11.86 12.29 -16.16
CA ASN A 170 -13.32 12.25 -16.22
C ASN A 170 -13.85 13.16 -15.09
N ASP A 171 -14.18 14.39 -15.45
CA ASP A 171 -14.98 15.29 -14.62
C ASP A 171 -16.42 14.79 -14.50
#